data_02e66d7d4bc2a1f936ee25a5f70774ca
#
_entry.id   02e66d7d4bc2a1f936ee25a5f70774ca
#
_cell.length_a   1.000
_cell.length_b   1.000
_cell.length_c   1.000
_cell.angle_alpha   90.00
_cell.angle_beta   90.00
_cell.angle_gamma   90.00
#
_symmetry.space_group_name_H-M   'P 1'
#
loop_
_entity.id
_entity.type
_entity.pdbx_description
1 polymer ?
#
loop_
_entity_poly.entity_id
_entity_poly.type
_entity_poly.pdbx_seq_one_letter_code
_entity_poly.pdbx_strand_id
1 'polypeptide(L)'
;DTDGAKAQFTADIPEAGLYRLELTFCLTMENTANAAFSLYIDGALPYTNVRKLAFPHRYVPASAITQDKNGNDRVPEQSEVKEWTAWVIDDRDVETSGGLYFRLTAGRHTFTVETETGGVSVADLRVLNREEPPAYADYLAALADKAGQTPADYCFVQEAEGYTAVSDSVIHPTYDRSDAATSPNDPRKLRLNTVGQSNWNKAGQWIEWTVDIPADGWYELGLRARQNELRGAFSTRRLYIDGELPFAEAASLRFAYQLGWQTAALGGEQGAYRFYLTAGTHTLRLEAAQGAVAECLSALNDLTLELNTLYRNILMVTGTSVDTYRDYMLEQQIPELISRLTSAREVLQEQVDRLTALGIGKGSGTAAADKLIYQLDSFIRSPRTIPGRLNDFLSNIGSVSSWAMSFSDQPLEVDYLYIKAPGAADPAADSGFFAQLRFRFLALLASYTEDYTSLAGSGGETADRTIRVWVASGRDQGQIIKDLTESRFTPE
;
A
#
# COMPACT_ATOMS: atom_id res chain seq x y z
N ASP A 1 -16.56 24.19 4.07
CA ASP A 1 -16.88 23.28 5.18
C ASP A 1 -18.20 22.49 5.02
N THR A 2 -18.98 22.75 3.97
CA THR A 2 -20.26 22.04 3.72
C THR A 2 -20.16 21.22 2.44
N ASP A 3 -20.97 20.17 2.37
CA ASP A 3 -21.13 19.36 1.16
C ASP A 3 -21.53 20.24 -0.03
N GLY A 4 -20.91 20.04 -1.19
CA GLY A 4 -21.14 20.83 -2.39
C GLY A 4 -20.54 22.24 -2.38
N ALA A 5 -19.73 22.60 -1.38
CA ALA A 5 -19.00 23.86 -1.39
C ALA A 5 -17.96 23.90 -2.51
N LYS A 6 -17.78 25.06 -3.14
CA LYS A 6 -16.87 25.23 -4.27
C LYS A 6 -15.81 26.27 -3.97
N ALA A 7 -14.55 25.90 -4.18
CA ALA A 7 -13.42 26.81 -4.24
C ALA A 7 -12.94 26.93 -5.70
N GLN A 8 -12.70 28.15 -6.16
CA GLN A 8 -12.31 28.41 -7.54
C GLN A 8 -10.97 29.15 -7.61
N PHE A 9 -10.07 28.61 -8.40
CA PHE A 9 -8.72 29.15 -8.63
C PHE A 9 -8.51 29.42 -10.11
N THR A 10 -7.64 30.35 -10.45
CA THR A 10 -7.27 30.63 -11.84
C THR A 10 -5.75 30.67 -11.98
N ALA A 11 -5.25 30.06 -13.05
CA ALA A 11 -3.83 30.15 -13.41
C ALA A 11 -3.66 30.38 -14.92
N ASP A 12 -2.59 31.09 -15.27
CA ASP A 12 -2.19 31.31 -16.64
C ASP A 12 -1.09 30.28 -17.01
N ILE A 13 -1.39 29.43 -17.98
CA ILE A 13 -0.51 28.35 -18.45
C ILE A 13 0.32 28.87 -19.63
N PRO A 14 1.67 28.90 -19.52
CA PRO A 14 2.52 29.48 -20.55
C PRO A 14 2.53 28.66 -21.85
N GLU A 15 2.54 27.34 -21.72
CA GLU A 15 2.65 26.40 -22.85
C GLU A 15 1.70 25.23 -22.68
N ALA A 16 1.23 24.66 -23.79
CA ALA A 16 0.40 23.45 -23.75
C ALA A 16 1.23 22.24 -23.32
N GLY A 17 0.76 21.47 -22.34
CA GLY A 17 1.52 20.36 -21.81
C GLY A 17 0.76 19.51 -20.78
N LEU A 18 1.51 18.62 -20.13
CA LEU A 18 1.06 17.85 -18.97
C LEU A 18 1.58 18.51 -17.70
N TYR A 19 0.69 18.80 -16.78
CA TYR A 19 0.95 19.48 -15.53
C TYR A 19 0.45 18.65 -14.36
N ARG A 20 1.04 18.85 -13.19
CA ARG A 20 0.53 18.36 -11.90
C ARG A 20 -0.16 19.52 -11.19
N LEU A 21 -1.06 19.20 -10.28
CA LEU A 21 -1.73 20.21 -9.44
C LEU A 21 -1.41 19.93 -7.98
N GLU A 22 -1.00 20.96 -7.28
CA GLU A 22 -0.78 20.92 -5.83
C GLU A 22 -1.89 21.71 -5.16
N LEU A 23 -2.56 21.09 -4.20
CA LEU A 23 -3.64 21.69 -3.43
C LEU A 23 -3.21 21.89 -1.98
N THR A 24 -3.35 23.09 -1.45
CA THR A 24 -3.12 23.38 -0.03
C THR A 24 -4.45 23.31 0.70
N PHE A 25 -4.57 22.39 1.63
CA PHE A 25 -5.80 22.12 2.36
C PHE A 25 -5.54 21.88 3.87
N CYS A 26 -6.62 21.94 4.66
CA CYS A 26 -6.63 21.57 6.08
C CYS A 26 -7.94 20.84 6.38
N LEU A 27 -7.85 19.66 7.04
CA LEU A 27 -9.01 18.95 7.54
C LEU A 27 -9.53 19.61 8.81
N THR A 28 -10.81 19.95 8.86
CA THR A 28 -11.39 20.78 9.95
C THR A 28 -12.28 20.00 10.90
N MET A 29 -12.80 18.84 10.50
CA MET A 29 -13.69 18.01 11.33
C MET A 29 -13.05 16.68 11.75
N GLU A 30 -13.46 16.22 12.93
CA GLU A 30 -13.21 14.84 13.38
C GLU A 30 -14.21 13.93 12.68
N ASN A 31 -13.88 13.53 11.47
CA ASN A 31 -14.76 12.65 10.72
C ASN A 31 -14.03 11.34 10.40
N THR A 32 -14.68 10.23 10.71
CA THR A 32 -14.26 8.90 10.31
C THR A 32 -14.52 8.62 8.83
N ALA A 33 -15.30 9.48 8.16
CA ALA A 33 -15.53 9.41 6.73
C ALA A 33 -14.46 10.23 5.99
N ASN A 34 -13.90 9.68 4.93
CA ASN A 34 -12.93 10.38 4.09
C ASN A 34 -13.58 11.62 3.47
N ALA A 35 -13.01 12.79 3.78
CA ALA A 35 -13.35 14.01 3.06
C ALA A 35 -12.96 13.82 1.58
N ALA A 36 -13.86 14.15 0.67
CA ALA A 36 -13.67 13.93 -0.76
C ALA A 36 -14.09 15.14 -1.58
N PHE A 37 -13.50 15.30 -2.74
CA PHE A 37 -13.79 16.39 -3.67
C PHE A 37 -13.79 15.92 -5.12
N SER A 38 -14.45 16.69 -5.98
CA SER A 38 -14.36 16.58 -7.43
C SER A 38 -13.60 17.79 -7.98
N LEU A 39 -12.71 17.54 -8.95
CA LEU A 39 -11.94 18.60 -9.60
C LEU A 39 -12.47 18.86 -11.02
N TYR A 40 -12.83 20.10 -11.29
CA TYR A 40 -13.21 20.54 -12.61
C TYR A 40 -12.19 21.52 -13.17
N ILE A 41 -11.87 21.38 -14.44
CA ILE A 41 -11.03 22.32 -15.20
C ILE A 41 -11.90 22.95 -16.30
N ASP A 42 -12.01 24.27 -16.30
CA ASP A 42 -12.87 25.03 -17.21
C ASP A 42 -14.32 24.57 -17.22
N GLY A 43 -14.83 24.13 -16.06
CA GLY A 43 -16.18 23.67 -15.86
C GLY A 43 -16.46 22.22 -16.29
N ALA A 44 -15.44 21.49 -16.76
CA ALA A 44 -15.55 20.09 -17.15
C ALA A 44 -14.68 19.18 -16.27
N LEU A 45 -15.11 17.93 -16.06
CA LEU A 45 -14.25 16.88 -15.48
C LEU A 45 -13.18 16.49 -16.51
N PRO A 46 -11.89 16.64 -16.20
CA PRO A 46 -10.82 16.29 -17.15
C PRO A 46 -10.82 14.80 -17.47
N TYR A 47 -11.14 13.94 -16.51
CA TYR A 47 -11.33 12.49 -16.63
C TYR A 47 -12.04 11.91 -15.40
N THR A 48 -12.49 10.67 -15.47
CA THR A 48 -13.39 10.09 -14.46
C THR A 48 -12.77 9.99 -13.07
N ASN A 49 -11.46 9.72 -12.97
CA ASN A 49 -10.76 9.48 -11.70
C ASN A 49 -10.70 10.70 -10.79
N VAL A 50 -10.86 11.92 -11.31
CA VAL A 50 -10.88 13.14 -10.47
C VAL A 50 -12.24 13.44 -9.87
N ARG A 51 -13.16 12.51 -9.99
CA ARG A 51 -14.45 12.54 -9.31
C ARG A 51 -14.34 11.79 -7.99
N LYS A 52 -14.66 12.45 -6.90
CA LYS A 52 -14.60 11.90 -5.53
C LYS A 52 -13.20 11.48 -5.08
N LEU A 53 -12.19 12.27 -5.39
CA LEU A 53 -10.86 12.10 -4.83
C LEU A 53 -10.89 12.29 -3.31
N ALA A 54 -10.31 11.35 -2.57
CA ALA A 54 -10.17 11.46 -1.13
C ALA A 54 -8.98 12.36 -0.78
N PHE A 55 -9.18 13.28 0.19
CA PHE A 55 -8.05 14.00 0.77
C PHE A 55 -7.16 13.05 1.56
N PRO A 56 -5.84 13.20 1.49
CA PRO A 56 -4.93 12.41 2.30
C PRO A 56 -5.05 12.78 3.77
N HIS A 57 -4.92 11.78 4.63
CA HIS A 57 -4.87 11.93 6.07
C HIS A 57 -3.43 11.77 6.56
N ARG A 58 -3.14 12.34 7.72
CA ARG A 58 -1.89 12.18 8.45
C ARG A 58 -2.22 11.94 9.92
N TYR A 59 -1.73 10.85 10.47
CA TYR A 59 -1.91 10.50 11.89
C TYR A 59 -0.56 10.43 12.57
N VAL A 60 -0.53 10.82 13.83
CA VAL A 60 0.64 10.73 14.71
C VAL A 60 0.27 9.98 15.97
N PRO A 61 1.18 9.24 16.62
CA PRO A 61 0.92 8.66 17.93
C PRO A 61 0.60 9.75 18.95
N ALA A 62 -0.54 9.68 19.62
CA ALA A 62 -0.94 10.65 20.65
C ALA A 62 -0.07 10.56 21.90
N SER A 63 0.55 9.42 22.15
CA SER A 63 1.44 9.18 23.29
C SER A 63 2.53 8.17 22.93
N ALA A 64 3.58 8.10 23.75
CA ALA A 64 4.52 6.99 23.69
C ALA A 64 3.81 5.65 24.03
N ILE A 65 4.41 4.53 23.60
CA ILE A 65 3.96 3.19 23.98
C ILE A 65 3.98 3.08 25.50
N THR A 66 2.86 2.74 26.09
CA THR A 66 2.66 2.52 27.53
C THR A 66 2.46 1.04 27.84
N GLN A 67 2.50 0.66 29.10
CA GLN A 67 2.31 -0.73 29.52
C GLN A 67 1.06 -0.90 30.35
N ASP A 68 0.40 -2.06 30.21
CA ASP A 68 -0.69 -2.47 31.07
C ASP A 68 -0.15 -2.91 32.46
N LYS A 69 -1.07 -3.21 33.38
CA LYS A 69 -0.71 -3.70 34.74
C LYS A 69 0.08 -5.01 34.76
N ASN A 70 0.04 -5.77 33.66
CA ASN A 70 0.77 -7.02 33.49
C ASN A 70 2.14 -6.78 32.84
N GLY A 71 2.47 -5.53 32.47
CA GLY A 71 3.70 -5.14 31.81
C GLY A 71 3.72 -5.47 30.32
N ASN A 72 2.58 -5.67 29.68
CA ASN A 72 2.46 -5.77 28.22
C ASN A 72 2.30 -4.37 27.62
N ASP A 73 2.88 -4.15 26.46
CA ASP A 73 2.75 -2.89 25.75
C ASP A 73 1.33 -2.70 25.22
N ARG A 74 0.90 -1.44 25.18
CA ARG A 74 -0.41 -1.00 24.68
C ARG A 74 -0.21 -0.21 23.41
N VAL A 75 -1.06 -0.47 22.42
CA VAL A 75 -1.09 0.29 21.18
C VAL A 75 -1.44 1.75 21.51
N PRO A 76 -0.60 2.72 21.12
CA PRO A 76 -0.91 4.13 21.33
C PRO A 76 -2.09 4.55 20.45
N GLU A 77 -2.90 5.46 20.96
CA GLU A 77 -3.94 6.11 20.17
C GLU A 77 -3.31 6.93 19.04
N GLN A 78 -4.01 7.00 17.89
CA GLN A 78 -3.61 7.80 16.77
C GLN A 78 -4.41 9.12 16.77
N SER A 79 -3.71 10.24 16.70
CA SER A 79 -4.31 11.56 16.55
C SER A 79 -4.16 12.07 15.13
N GLU A 80 -5.25 12.52 14.52
CA GLU A 80 -5.21 13.13 13.20
C GLU A 80 -4.56 14.51 13.27
N VAL A 81 -3.62 14.76 12.37
CA VAL A 81 -2.96 16.07 12.24
C VAL A 81 -3.85 17.00 11.42
N LYS A 82 -4.22 18.13 12.01
CA LYS A 82 -5.09 19.16 11.41
C LYS A 82 -4.29 20.43 11.10
N GLU A 83 -3.38 20.31 10.16
CA GLU A 83 -2.50 21.38 9.72
C GLU A 83 -2.68 21.66 8.23
N TRP A 84 -2.35 22.89 7.83
CA TRP A 84 -2.30 23.22 6.41
C TRP A 84 -1.22 22.41 5.71
N THR A 85 -1.64 21.60 4.76
CA THR A 85 -0.78 20.66 4.03
C THR A 85 -0.86 20.95 2.54
N ALA A 86 0.28 21.10 1.90
CA ALA A 86 0.40 21.10 0.45
C ALA A 86 0.48 19.64 -0.04
N TRP A 87 -0.36 19.27 -0.98
CA TRP A 87 -0.46 17.94 -1.52
C TRP A 87 -0.58 17.97 -3.04
N VAL A 88 0.31 17.27 -3.71
CA VAL A 88 0.18 17.03 -5.14
C VAL A 88 -0.97 16.04 -5.34
N ILE A 89 -2.02 16.48 -6.04
CA ILE A 89 -3.25 15.70 -6.22
C ILE A 89 -2.91 14.34 -6.83
N ASP A 90 -3.27 13.29 -6.11
CA ASP A 90 -3.04 11.90 -6.48
C ASP A 90 -4.31 11.06 -6.23
N ASP A 91 -4.42 9.97 -6.95
CA ASP A 91 -5.47 8.97 -6.74
C ASP A 91 -4.82 7.68 -6.23
N ARG A 92 -5.12 7.32 -4.99
CA ARG A 92 -4.56 6.12 -4.35
C ARG A 92 -4.93 4.82 -5.08
N ASP A 93 -6.03 4.84 -5.82
CA ASP A 93 -6.51 3.69 -6.60
C ASP A 93 -5.81 3.58 -7.96
N VAL A 94 -5.06 4.62 -8.36
CA VAL A 94 -4.30 4.67 -9.61
C VAL A 94 -2.82 4.85 -9.31
N GLU A 95 -2.02 3.85 -9.65
CA GLU A 95 -0.58 3.93 -9.47
C GLU A 95 0.03 4.98 -10.40
N THR A 96 0.34 6.14 -9.86
CA THR A 96 1.10 7.17 -10.55
C THR A 96 2.35 7.53 -9.76
N SER A 97 3.49 7.66 -10.41
CA SER A 97 4.67 8.22 -9.77
C SER A 97 4.59 9.74 -9.81
N GLY A 98 4.30 10.36 -8.67
CA GLY A 98 4.33 11.82 -8.53
C GLY A 98 3.01 12.54 -8.78
N GLY A 99 1.86 11.87 -8.64
CA GLY A 99 0.53 12.47 -8.72
C GLY A 99 -0.14 12.36 -10.09
N LEU A 100 -1.35 12.88 -10.17
CA LEU A 100 -2.14 12.88 -11.39
C LEU A 100 -1.65 13.96 -12.38
N TYR A 101 -1.69 13.62 -13.67
CA TYR A 101 -1.31 14.53 -14.74
C TYR A 101 -2.54 15.08 -15.46
N PHE A 102 -2.53 16.39 -15.71
CA PHE A 102 -3.59 17.12 -16.37
C PHE A 102 -3.05 17.75 -17.67
N ARG A 103 -3.72 17.47 -18.78
CA ARG A 103 -3.38 18.11 -20.06
C ARG A 103 -4.02 19.50 -20.09
N LEU A 104 -3.20 20.54 -20.08
CA LEU A 104 -3.64 21.93 -20.19
C LEU A 104 -3.15 22.54 -21.50
N THR A 105 -3.95 23.45 -22.06
CA THR A 105 -3.56 24.29 -23.21
C THR A 105 -2.86 25.54 -22.71
N ALA A 106 -2.18 26.27 -23.60
CA ALA A 106 -1.70 27.60 -23.25
C ALA A 106 -2.86 28.58 -23.05
N GLY A 107 -2.78 29.42 -22.04
CA GLY A 107 -3.81 30.41 -21.72
C GLY A 107 -4.31 30.31 -20.28
N ARG A 108 -5.38 31.03 -20.02
CA ARG A 108 -5.99 31.09 -18.67
C ARG A 108 -6.95 29.91 -18.47
N HIS A 109 -6.74 29.19 -17.38
CA HIS A 109 -7.60 28.09 -16.94
C HIS A 109 -8.23 28.38 -15.59
N THR A 110 -9.41 27.81 -15.37
CA THR A 110 -10.17 27.87 -14.12
C THR A 110 -10.28 26.49 -13.52
N PHE A 111 -9.81 26.34 -12.27
CA PHE A 111 -9.84 25.10 -11.50
C PHE A 111 -10.91 25.24 -10.42
N THR A 112 -11.85 24.32 -10.37
CA THR A 112 -12.91 24.31 -9.36
C THR A 112 -12.81 23.02 -8.55
N VAL A 113 -12.58 23.17 -7.25
CA VAL A 113 -12.62 22.07 -6.26
C VAL A 113 -14.02 22.11 -5.64
N GLU A 114 -14.80 21.07 -5.84
CA GLU A 114 -16.12 20.89 -5.28
C GLU A 114 -16.10 19.80 -4.24
N THR A 115 -16.40 20.12 -2.98
CA THR A 115 -16.41 19.15 -1.89
C THR A 115 -17.62 18.24 -2.01
N GLU A 116 -17.39 16.93 -2.05
CA GLU A 116 -18.44 15.90 -2.02
C GLU A 116 -18.84 15.59 -0.57
N THR A 117 -17.87 15.63 0.34
CA THR A 117 -18.07 15.47 1.77
C THR A 117 -17.35 16.62 2.48
N GLY A 118 -18.05 17.32 3.36
CA GLY A 118 -17.53 18.49 4.08
C GLY A 118 -16.40 18.17 5.09
N GLY A 119 -15.95 19.20 5.77
CA GLY A 119 -14.90 19.08 6.79
C GLY A 119 -13.49 19.36 6.27
N VAL A 120 -13.36 20.15 5.22
CA VAL A 120 -12.08 20.58 4.66
C VAL A 120 -12.10 22.06 4.32
N SER A 121 -11.00 22.74 4.56
CA SER A 121 -10.72 24.08 4.08
C SER A 121 -9.60 24.04 3.04
N VAL A 122 -9.78 24.75 1.94
CA VAL A 122 -8.82 24.81 0.83
C VAL A 122 -8.30 26.24 0.73
N ALA A 123 -6.97 26.42 0.68
CA ALA A 123 -6.34 27.76 0.67
C ALA A 123 -5.77 28.15 -0.69
N ASP A 124 -5.09 27.25 -1.37
CA ASP A 124 -4.33 27.55 -2.60
C ASP A 124 -4.32 26.33 -3.54
N LEU A 125 -4.19 26.63 -4.85
CA LEU A 125 -3.96 25.62 -5.88
C LEU A 125 -2.83 26.11 -6.78
N ARG A 126 -1.80 25.29 -6.91
CA ARG A 126 -0.64 25.57 -7.78
C ARG A 126 -0.59 24.58 -8.93
N VAL A 127 -0.16 25.10 -10.08
CA VAL A 127 0.12 24.27 -11.27
C VAL A 127 1.62 24.03 -11.33
N LEU A 128 2.01 22.77 -11.29
CA LEU A 128 3.40 22.34 -11.29
C LEU A 128 3.78 21.74 -12.64
N ASN A 129 5.00 21.98 -13.09
CA ASN A 129 5.55 21.30 -14.25
C ASN A 129 5.63 19.78 -14.01
N ARG A 130 5.64 19.04 -15.10
CA ARG A 130 6.00 17.62 -15.05
C ARG A 130 7.50 17.51 -14.75
N GLU A 131 7.82 17.08 -13.55
CA GLU A 131 9.17 16.68 -13.17
C GLU A 131 9.17 15.17 -12.95
N GLU A 132 10.10 14.50 -13.62
CA GLU A 132 10.36 13.10 -13.38
C GLU A 132 11.64 12.97 -12.54
N PRO A 133 11.65 12.11 -11.51
CA PRO A 133 12.88 11.88 -10.76
C PRO A 133 13.96 11.35 -11.71
N PRO A 134 15.22 11.75 -11.53
CA PRO A 134 16.32 11.28 -12.38
C PRO A 134 16.47 9.75 -12.24
N ALA A 135 17.03 9.10 -13.24
CA ALA A 135 17.50 7.73 -13.08
C ALA A 135 18.62 7.68 -12.02
N TYR A 136 18.78 6.55 -11.33
CA TYR A 136 19.80 6.41 -10.28
C TYR A 136 21.23 6.72 -10.77
N ALA A 137 21.55 6.34 -12.00
CA ALA A 137 22.84 6.67 -12.61
C ALA A 137 23.06 8.18 -12.77
N ASP A 138 22.02 8.91 -13.15
CA ASP A 138 22.05 10.38 -13.32
C ASP A 138 22.11 11.08 -11.95
N TYR A 139 21.40 10.54 -10.95
CA TYR A 139 21.49 10.99 -9.56
C TYR A 139 22.93 10.87 -9.04
N LEU A 140 23.59 9.72 -9.23
CA LEU A 140 24.98 9.54 -8.84
C LEU A 140 25.92 10.48 -9.61
N ALA A 141 25.70 10.66 -10.90
CA ALA A 141 26.51 11.55 -11.73
C ALA A 141 26.38 13.02 -11.31
N ALA A 142 25.16 13.48 -10.97
CA ALA A 142 24.90 14.84 -10.52
C ALA A 142 25.54 15.15 -9.16
N LEU A 143 25.81 14.14 -8.33
CA LEU A 143 26.40 14.28 -6.99
C LEU A 143 27.83 13.72 -6.92
N ALA A 144 28.47 13.45 -8.05
CA ALA A 144 29.78 12.82 -8.11
C ALA A 144 30.91 13.66 -7.46
N ASP A 145 30.75 14.97 -7.39
CA ASP A 145 31.67 15.93 -6.74
C ASP A 145 31.46 16.03 -5.22
N LYS A 146 30.37 15.45 -4.70
CA LYS A 146 30.06 15.49 -3.28
C LYS A 146 30.96 14.52 -2.51
N ALA A 147 31.89 15.07 -1.72
CA ALA A 147 32.67 14.28 -0.77
C ALA A 147 31.85 14.02 0.49
N GLY A 148 31.79 12.76 0.90
CA GLY A 148 31.12 12.37 2.14
C GLY A 148 32.06 12.35 3.33
N GLN A 149 31.55 12.71 4.51
CA GLN A 149 32.22 12.62 5.80
C GLN A 149 31.60 11.53 6.70
N THR A 150 30.86 10.61 6.11
CA THR A 150 30.22 9.50 6.84
C THR A 150 31.30 8.68 7.57
N PRO A 151 31.22 8.51 8.90
CA PRO A 151 32.14 7.63 9.62
C PRO A 151 32.07 6.21 9.06
N ALA A 152 33.22 5.58 8.81
CA ALA A 152 33.31 4.28 8.10
C ALA A 152 32.55 3.12 8.79
N ASP A 153 32.39 3.21 10.10
CA ASP A 153 31.70 2.23 10.95
C ASP A 153 30.28 2.68 11.36
N TYR A 154 29.79 3.78 10.76
CA TYR A 154 28.46 4.29 11.11
C TYR A 154 27.37 3.28 10.73
N CYS A 155 26.56 2.93 11.72
CA CYS A 155 25.34 2.17 11.55
C CYS A 155 24.34 2.60 12.64
N PHE A 156 23.26 3.22 12.22
CA PHE A 156 22.15 3.63 13.10
C PHE A 156 20.96 2.74 12.82
N VAL A 157 20.27 2.32 13.86
CA VAL A 157 19.03 1.51 13.78
C VAL A 157 17.89 2.31 14.37
N GLN A 158 16.80 2.41 13.63
CA GLN A 158 15.52 3.00 14.04
C GLN A 158 14.48 1.91 14.12
N GLU A 159 13.96 1.64 15.31
CA GLU A 159 12.84 0.70 15.52
C GLU A 159 11.59 1.16 14.73
N ALA A 160 10.93 0.23 14.05
CA ALA A 160 9.85 0.59 13.12
C ALA A 160 8.60 1.09 13.83
N GLU A 161 8.31 0.60 15.04
CA GLU A 161 7.21 1.09 15.88
C GLU A 161 7.41 2.52 16.38
N GLY A 162 8.66 3.03 16.30
CA GLY A 162 9.00 4.41 16.61
C GLY A 162 8.76 5.39 15.46
N TYR A 163 7.76 5.14 14.62
CA TYR A 163 7.41 6.04 13.51
C TYR A 163 6.89 7.40 13.99
N THR A 164 7.08 8.42 13.15
CA THR A 164 6.66 9.79 13.43
C THR A 164 5.23 10.05 12.97
N ALA A 165 4.84 9.48 11.82
CA ALA A 165 3.50 9.66 11.26
C ALA A 165 3.14 8.51 10.31
N VAL A 166 1.82 8.35 10.10
CA VAL A 166 1.23 7.38 9.17
C VAL A 166 0.09 7.99 8.38
N SER A 167 -0.20 7.40 7.22
CA SER A 167 -1.28 7.86 6.33
C SER A 167 -2.68 7.46 6.77
N ASP A 168 -2.78 6.47 7.65
CA ASP A 168 -4.05 5.85 7.97
C ASP A 168 -4.04 5.37 9.43
N SER A 169 -5.16 5.57 10.14
CA SER A 169 -5.28 5.19 11.56
C SER A 169 -5.27 3.68 11.80
N VAL A 170 -5.44 2.86 10.76
CA VAL A 170 -5.30 1.41 10.87
C VAL A 170 -3.85 0.95 10.98
N ILE A 171 -2.89 1.81 10.61
CA ILE A 171 -1.46 1.51 10.70
C ILE A 171 -1.01 1.77 12.13
N HIS A 172 -0.76 0.73 12.87
CA HIS A 172 -0.31 0.79 14.26
C HIS A 172 0.76 -0.27 14.55
N PRO A 173 1.57 -0.11 15.61
CA PRO A 173 2.54 -1.12 16.01
C PRO A 173 1.85 -2.44 16.35
N THR A 174 2.52 -3.53 16.02
CA THR A 174 2.12 -4.90 16.31
C THR A 174 3.21 -5.63 17.07
N TYR A 175 2.95 -6.84 17.54
CA TYR A 175 3.95 -7.64 18.23
C TYR A 175 4.28 -8.90 17.43
N ASP A 176 5.56 -9.18 17.24
CA ASP A 176 6.06 -10.47 16.78
C ASP A 176 6.81 -11.19 17.90
N ARG A 177 6.49 -12.47 18.11
CA ARG A 177 7.15 -13.38 19.05
C ARG A 177 7.70 -14.61 18.36
N SER A 178 7.84 -14.57 17.06
CA SER A 178 8.35 -15.69 16.27
C SER A 178 9.88 -15.77 16.28
N ASP A 179 10.55 -14.62 16.45
CA ASP A 179 12.00 -14.51 16.42
C ASP A 179 12.54 -13.74 17.63
N ALA A 180 13.60 -14.28 18.23
CA ALA A 180 14.30 -13.67 19.37
C ALA A 180 15.13 -12.45 18.97
N ALA A 181 15.38 -12.24 17.68
CA ALA A 181 16.12 -11.08 17.16
C ALA A 181 15.21 -9.86 16.91
N THR A 182 13.89 -10.03 16.90
CA THR A 182 12.95 -8.89 16.77
C THR A 182 13.04 -8.01 18.00
N SER A 183 13.20 -6.70 17.82
CA SER A 183 13.48 -5.74 18.90
C SER A 183 12.36 -4.70 19.01
N PRO A 184 11.96 -4.30 20.24
CA PRO A 184 12.29 -4.92 21.52
C PRO A 184 11.62 -6.28 21.72
N ASN A 185 12.23 -7.20 22.46
CA ASN A 185 11.61 -8.48 22.75
C ASN A 185 11.58 -8.82 24.23
N ASP A 186 10.56 -9.58 24.61
CA ASP A 186 10.47 -10.20 25.93
C ASP A 186 9.72 -11.55 25.75
N PRO A 187 10.31 -12.69 26.14
CA PRO A 187 9.66 -13.99 25.99
C PRO A 187 8.41 -14.14 26.88
N ARG A 188 8.23 -13.28 27.89
CA ARG A 188 7.11 -13.34 28.85
C ARG A 188 6.06 -12.26 28.61
N LYS A 189 6.41 -11.14 27.99
CA LYS A 189 5.52 -9.98 27.80
C LYS A 189 5.28 -9.73 26.32
N LEU A 190 4.15 -9.12 26.00
CA LEU A 190 3.88 -8.60 24.68
C LEU A 190 4.62 -7.27 24.51
N ARG A 191 5.53 -7.21 23.55
CA ARG A 191 6.21 -6.00 23.15
C ARG A 191 5.76 -5.62 21.75
N LEU A 192 5.36 -4.37 21.59
CA LEU A 192 5.12 -3.80 20.26
C LEU A 192 6.49 -3.55 19.63
N ASN A 193 6.81 -4.33 18.61
CA ASN A 193 8.15 -4.41 18.05
C ASN A 193 8.16 -4.55 16.54
N THR A 194 7.01 -4.41 15.89
CA THR A 194 6.89 -4.42 14.44
C THR A 194 5.79 -3.48 13.99
N VAL A 195 5.80 -3.11 12.71
CA VAL A 195 4.70 -2.39 12.07
C VAL A 195 4.45 -2.99 10.70
N GLY A 196 3.18 -3.03 10.28
CA GLY A 196 2.82 -3.44 8.94
C GLY A 196 2.01 -4.73 8.86
N GLN A 197 2.37 -5.62 7.93
CA GLN A 197 1.61 -6.80 7.55
C GLN A 197 0.20 -6.43 7.03
N SER A 198 -0.87 -6.95 7.62
CA SER A 198 -2.25 -6.69 7.17
C SER A 198 -2.75 -5.26 7.43
N ASN A 199 -2.11 -4.50 8.31
CA ASN A 199 -2.50 -3.13 8.60
C ASN A 199 -1.76 -2.07 7.74
N TRP A 200 -0.79 -2.50 6.92
CA TRP A 200 -0.05 -1.67 5.96
C TRP A 200 0.14 -2.42 4.63
N ASN A 201 -0.95 -2.68 3.94
CA ASN A 201 -0.95 -3.50 2.73
C ASN A 201 -1.67 -2.86 1.53
N LYS A 202 -2.29 -1.70 1.68
CA LYS A 202 -2.97 -1.01 0.57
C LYS A 202 -2.03 0.00 -0.10
N ALA A 203 -2.08 0.07 -1.42
CA ALA A 203 -1.37 1.09 -2.17
C ALA A 203 -1.72 2.49 -1.66
N GLY A 204 -0.73 3.39 -1.63
CA GLY A 204 -0.87 4.74 -1.09
C GLY A 204 -0.84 4.84 0.45
N GLN A 205 -0.84 3.74 1.18
CA GLN A 205 -0.56 3.76 2.62
C GLN A 205 0.93 3.95 2.88
N TRP A 206 1.28 4.85 3.79
CA TRP A 206 2.68 5.15 4.09
C TRP A 206 2.95 5.26 5.59
N ILE A 207 4.21 5.02 5.94
CA ILE A 207 4.79 5.23 7.27
C ILE A 207 6.00 6.13 7.11
N GLU A 208 6.16 7.08 8.05
CA GLU A 208 7.23 8.07 8.05
C GLU A 208 8.00 8.01 9.37
N TRP A 209 9.32 8.05 9.27
CA TRP A 209 10.25 8.10 10.40
C TRP A 209 11.10 9.36 10.28
N THR A 210 11.43 9.93 11.44
CA THR A 210 12.37 11.05 11.54
C THR A 210 13.69 10.51 12.07
N VAL A 211 14.78 10.83 11.38
CA VAL A 211 16.14 10.35 11.69
C VAL A 211 17.13 11.50 11.69
N ASP A 212 18.14 11.43 12.55
CA ASP A 212 19.20 12.43 12.63
C ASP A 212 20.48 11.88 11.99
N ILE A 213 20.98 12.58 10.98
CA ILE A 213 22.20 12.26 10.24
C ILE A 213 23.38 13.06 10.81
N PRO A 214 24.50 12.40 11.21
CA PRO A 214 25.58 13.07 11.93
C PRO A 214 26.48 13.93 11.07
N ALA A 215 26.60 13.63 9.77
CA ALA A 215 27.52 14.33 8.86
C ALA A 215 27.02 14.23 7.42
N ASP A 216 27.38 15.23 6.61
CA ASP A 216 27.15 15.16 5.17
C ASP A 216 27.87 13.96 4.56
N GLY A 217 27.17 13.16 3.78
CA GLY A 217 27.83 12.01 3.17
C GLY A 217 26.91 11.04 2.46
N TRP A 218 27.53 9.98 1.99
CA TRP A 218 26.87 8.87 1.34
C TRP A 218 26.48 7.81 2.36
N TYR A 219 25.23 7.36 2.30
CA TYR A 219 24.64 6.37 3.19
C TYR A 219 23.95 5.28 2.39
N GLU A 220 23.89 4.09 2.95
CA GLU A 220 23.01 2.99 2.52
C GLU A 220 21.87 2.86 3.53
N LEU A 221 20.65 2.77 3.02
CA LEU A 221 19.44 2.53 3.81
C LEU A 221 19.03 1.08 3.68
N GLY A 222 18.52 0.49 4.73
CA GLY A 222 18.04 -0.88 4.70
C GLY A 222 16.95 -1.12 5.74
N LEU A 223 16.36 -2.31 5.67
CA LEU A 223 15.27 -2.76 6.54
C LEU A 223 15.57 -4.16 7.07
N ARG A 224 15.13 -4.43 8.30
CA ARG A 224 14.81 -5.78 8.73
C ARG A 224 13.30 -5.96 8.54
N ALA A 225 12.94 -6.76 7.55
CA ALA A 225 11.56 -6.91 7.13
C ALA A 225 11.24 -8.36 6.72
N ARG A 226 9.96 -8.70 6.64
CA ARG A 226 9.49 -9.93 6.02
C ARG A 226 8.23 -9.68 5.20
N GLN A 227 8.11 -10.43 4.12
CA GLN A 227 6.90 -10.54 3.31
C GLN A 227 6.54 -12.01 3.22
N ASN A 228 5.61 -12.49 4.03
CA ASN A 228 5.26 -13.91 4.18
C ASN A 228 3.82 -14.24 3.73
N GLU A 229 3.13 -13.32 3.06
CA GLU A 229 1.76 -13.48 2.60
C GLU A 229 1.66 -13.72 1.10
N LEU A 230 2.32 -12.93 0.26
CA LEU A 230 2.26 -13.05 -1.20
C LEU A 230 3.24 -14.12 -1.72
N ARG A 231 2.87 -15.37 -1.55
CA ARG A 231 3.71 -16.49 -1.99
C ARG A 231 3.94 -16.48 -3.50
N GLY A 232 5.21 -16.47 -3.90
CA GLY A 232 5.62 -16.45 -5.30
C GLY A 232 5.49 -15.10 -5.97
N ALA A 233 5.34 -14.03 -5.18
CA ALA A 233 5.30 -12.64 -5.61
C ALA A 233 6.18 -11.77 -4.71
N PHE A 234 6.09 -10.47 -4.85
CA PHE A 234 6.81 -9.49 -4.04
C PHE A 234 5.86 -8.34 -3.66
N SER A 235 6.19 -7.65 -2.58
CA SER A 235 5.59 -6.37 -2.24
C SER A 235 6.50 -5.24 -2.68
N THR A 236 5.92 -4.10 -3.02
CA THR A 236 6.65 -2.93 -3.49
C THR A 236 6.50 -1.77 -2.50
N ARG A 237 7.56 -1.03 -2.29
CA ARG A 237 7.56 0.23 -1.54
C ARG A 237 8.21 1.34 -2.36
N ARG A 238 7.71 2.55 -2.18
CA ARG A 238 8.26 3.78 -2.69
C ARG A 238 8.94 4.50 -1.53
N LEU A 239 10.17 4.95 -1.73
CA LEU A 239 10.92 5.69 -0.71
C LEU A 239 10.92 7.17 -1.04
N TYR A 240 10.48 7.97 -0.09
CA TYR A 240 10.67 9.43 -0.10
C TYR A 240 11.65 9.82 0.99
N ILE A 241 12.51 10.75 0.67
CA ILE A 241 13.42 11.43 1.60
C ILE A 241 13.05 12.90 1.59
N ASP A 242 12.72 13.45 2.76
CA ASP A 242 12.26 14.84 2.91
C ASP A 242 11.09 15.21 1.99
N GLY A 243 10.20 14.23 1.73
CA GLY A 243 9.02 14.40 0.89
C GLY A 243 9.26 14.21 -0.61
N GLU A 244 10.49 14.00 -1.06
CA GLU A 244 10.84 13.86 -2.47
C GLU A 244 11.33 12.45 -2.82
N LEU A 245 11.07 12.00 -4.05
CA LEU A 245 11.67 10.81 -4.63
C LEU A 245 13.11 11.12 -5.05
N PRO A 246 14.12 10.47 -4.47
CA PRO A 246 15.51 10.79 -4.78
C PRO A 246 15.90 10.42 -6.22
N PHE A 247 15.33 9.34 -6.75
CA PHE A 247 15.55 8.85 -8.13
C PHE A 247 14.43 7.87 -8.50
N ALA A 248 14.29 7.58 -9.79
CA ALA A 248 13.18 6.81 -10.34
C ALA A 248 13.06 5.39 -9.76
N GLU A 249 14.18 4.70 -9.55
CA GLU A 249 14.18 3.33 -9.03
C GLU A 249 13.74 3.25 -7.56
N ALA A 250 13.83 4.35 -6.80
CA ALA A 250 13.30 4.42 -5.43
C ALA A 250 11.75 4.38 -5.38
N ALA A 251 11.08 4.55 -6.53
CA ALA A 251 9.62 4.39 -6.63
C ALA A 251 9.17 2.92 -6.63
N SER A 252 10.08 1.93 -6.78
CA SER A 252 9.71 0.53 -6.95
C SER A 252 10.69 -0.43 -6.26
N LEU A 253 10.87 -0.26 -4.95
CA LEU A 253 11.68 -1.14 -4.12
C LEU A 253 10.93 -2.45 -3.86
N ARG A 254 11.53 -3.59 -4.21
CA ARG A 254 10.87 -4.91 -4.17
C ARG A 254 11.29 -5.72 -2.96
N PHE A 255 10.31 -6.31 -2.29
CA PHE A 255 10.48 -7.21 -1.15
C PHE A 255 9.90 -8.58 -1.52
N ALA A 256 10.75 -9.53 -1.84
CA ALA A 256 10.35 -10.87 -2.25
C ALA A 256 9.70 -11.64 -1.10
N TYR A 257 8.83 -12.62 -1.45
CA TYR A 257 8.24 -13.53 -0.49
C TYR A 257 9.31 -14.30 0.28
N GLN A 258 9.26 -14.18 1.61
CA GLN A 258 10.03 -15.01 2.53
C GLN A 258 9.32 -15.20 3.85
N LEU A 259 9.38 -16.44 4.39
CA LEU A 259 8.75 -16.78 5.67
C LEU A 259 9.47 -16.17 6.88
N GLY A 260 10.79 -16.03 6.80
CA GLY A 260 11.62 -15.50 7.87
C GLY A 260 11.96 -14.03 7.69
N TRP A 261 12.41 -13.42 8.77
CA TRP A 261 12.94 -12.07 8.76
C TRP A 261 14.23 -11.98 7.95
N GLN A 262 14.43 -10.87 7.26
CA GLN A 262 15.60 -10.57 6.47
C GLN A 262 16.07 -9.16 6.78
N THR A 263 17.39 -9.01 6.87
CA THR A 263 18.05 -7.70 6.88
C THR A 263 18.66 -7.50 5.50
N ALA A 264 18.21 -6.47 4.80
CA ALA A 264 18.71 -6.16 3.47
C ALA A 264 18.73 -4.65 3.23
N ALA A 265 19.81 -4.18 2.60
CA ALA A 265 19.88 -2.82 2.11
C ALA A 265 18.89 -2.62 0.96
N LEU A 266 18.28 -1.42 0.87
CA LEU A 266 17.47 -1.02 -0.25
C LEU A 266 18.33 -0.92 -1.51
N GLY A 267 17.93 -1.60 -2.56
CA GLY A 267 18.77 -1.71 -3.75
C GLY A 267 18.04 -2.30 -4.95
N GLY A 268 18.79 -2.44 -6.03
CA GLY A 268 18.37 -3.07 -7.26
C GLY A 268 19.29 -4.23 -7.64
N GLU A 269 19.21 -4.64 -8.91
CA GLU A 269 20.04 -5.75 -9.43
C GLU A 269 21.54 -5.50 -9.32
N GLN A 270 21.97 -4.24 -9.26
CA GLN A 270 23.38 -3.85 -9.19
C GLN A 270 23.90 -3.68 -7.76
N GLY A 271 23.07 -3.96 -6.74
CA GLY A 271 23.42 -3.85 -5.34
C GLY A 271 22.67 -2.75 -4.59
N ALA A 272 23.16 -2.38 -3.41
CA ALA A 272 22.55 -1.37 -2.56
C ALA A 272 22.61 0.03 -3.20
N TYR A 273 21.52 0.78 -3.05
CA TYR A 273 21.48 2.19 -3.42
C TYR A 273 22.21 3.04 -2.39
N ARG A 274 22.88 4.07 -2.87
CA ARG A 274 23.53 5.08 -2.04
C ARG A 274 22.75 6.38 -2.12
N PHE A 275 22.55 6.97 -0.97
CA PHE A 275 21.82 8.22 -0.79
C PHE A 275 22.78 9.27 -0.21
N TYR A 276 22.84 10.44 -0.81
CA TYR A 276 23.58 11.55 -0.23
C TYR A 276 22.67 12.29 0.74
N LEU A 277 22.99 12.26 2.03
CA LEU A 277 22.27 12.96 3.08
C LEU A 277 23.16 14.03 3.70
N THR A 278 22.58 15.16 4.02
CA THR A 278 23.25 16.24 4.77
C THR A 278 23.21 15.96 6.28
N ALA A 279 24.05 16.61 7.04
CA ALA A 279 23.93 16.57 8.50
C ALA A 279 22.66 17.26 8.95
N GLY A 280 21.93 16.63 9.86
CA GLY A 280 20.68 17.17 10.40
C GLY A 280 19.55 16.17 10.40
N THR A 281 18.35 16.66 10.63
CA THR A 281 17.14 15.86 10.72
C THR A 281 16.55 15.63 9.33
N HIS A 282 16.27 14.38 9.00
CA HIS A 282 15.62 13.97 7.75
C HIS A 282 14.36 13.17 8.03
N THR A 283 13.42 13.19 7.10
CA THR A 283 12.25 12.33 7.10
C THR A 283 12.41 11.23 6.06
N LEU A 284 12.19 9.99 6.47
CA LEU A 284 12.16 8.81 5.61
C LEU A 284 10.73 8.29 5.56
N ARG A 285 10.11 8.28 4.38
CA ARG A 285 8.76 7.76 4.19
C ARG A 285 8.80 6.56 3.26
N LEU A 286 8.22 5.45 3.71
CA LEU A 286 7.95 4.29 2.86
C LEU A 286 6.46 4.20 2.58
N GLU A 287 6.10 4.20 1.31
CA GLU A 287 4.74 4.09 0.82
C GLU A 287 4.53 2.76 0.12
N ALA A 288 3.43 2.08 0.43
CA ALA A 288 3.03 0.88 -0.29
C ALA A 288 2.61 1.26 -1.72
N ALA A 289 3.20 0.60 -2.70
CA ALA A 289 3.00 0.88 -4.12
C ALA A 289 2.77 -0.42 -4.89
N GLN A 290 1.98 -0.38 -5.95
CA GLN A 290 1.83 -1.53 -6.84
C GLN A 290 3.05 -1.70 -7.75
N GLY A 291 3.74 -0.60 -8.05
CA GLY A 291 4.94 -0.59 -8.86
C GLY A 291 4.74 -1.21 -10.24
N ALA A 292 5.63 -2.09 -10.64
CA ALA A 292 5.60 -2.70 -11.97
C ALA A 292 4.36 -3.58 -12.26
N VAL A 293 3.57 -3.96 -11.23
CA VAL A 293 2.34 -4.75 -11.43
C VAL A 293 1.09 -3.89 -11.68
N ALA A 294 1.17 -2.58 -11.48
CA ALA A 294 0.04 -1.66 -11.61
C ALA A 294 -0.62 -1.73 -12.99
N GLU A 295 0.17 -1.66 -14.06
CA GLU A 295 -0.35 -1.76 -15.44
C GLU A 295 -1.04 -3.10 -15.71
N CYS A 296 -0.47 -4.20 -15.18
CA CYS A 296 -1.08 -5.51 -15.30
C CYS A 296 -2.42 -5.59 -14.57
N LEU A 297 -2.51 -5.01 -13.37
CA LEU A 297 -3.75 -4.95 -12.59
C LEU A 297 -4.83 -4.15 -13.31
N SER A 298 -4.49 -2.98 -13.85
CA SER A 298 -5.42 -2.17 -14.65
C SER A 298 -5.94 -2.94 -15.85
N ALA A 299 -5.05 -3.55 -16.63
CA ALA A 299 -5.42 -4.33 -17.80
C ALA A 299 -6.29 -5.56 -17.46
N LEU A 300 -6.03 -6.23 -16.33
CA LEU A 300 -6.85 -7.35 -15.86
C LEU A 300 -8.23 -6.89 -15.37
N ASN A 301 -8.34 -5.72 -14.75
CA ASN A 301 -9.61 -5.15 -14.35
C ASN A 301 -10.47 -4.77 -15.56
N ASP A 302 -9.88 -4.11 -16.57
CA ASP A 302 -10.57 -3.75 -17.81
C ASP A 302 -11.03 -5.02 -18.55
N LEU A 303 -10.17 -6.03 -18.64
CA LEU A 303 -10.49 -7.33 -19.21
C LEU A 303 -11.67 -8.00 -18.49
N THR A 304 -11.68 -7.97 -17.16
CA THR A 304 -12.76 -8.55 -16.36
C THR A 304 -14.09 -7.84 -16.62
N LEU A 305 -14.09 -6.51 -16.73
CA LEU A 305 -15.28 -5.72 -17.09
C LEU A 305 -15.79 -6.07 -18.48
N GLU A 306 -14.88 -6.21 -19.46
CA GLU A 306 -15.21 -6.58 -20.84
C GLU A 306 -15.83 -7.99 -20.90
N LEU A 307 -15.19 -8.97 -20.23
CA LEU A 307 -15.69 -10.35 -20.17
C LEU A 307 -17.04 -10.46 -19.45
N ASN A 308 -17.27 -9.70 -18.40
CA ASN A 308 -18.58 -9.61 -17.73
C ASN A 308 -19.64 -8.98 -18.63
N THR A 309 -19.26 -8.02 -19.46
CA THR A 309 -20.17 -7.41 -20.45
C THR A 309 -20.52 -8.43 -21.53
N LEU A 310 -19.53 -9.16 -22.03
CA LEU A 310 -19.75 -10.22 -23.01
C LEU A 310 -20.62 -11.35 -22.45
N TYR A 311 -20.38 -11.78 -21.22
CA TYR A 311 -21.23 -12.74 -20.51
C TYR A 311 -22.70 -12.28 -20.45
N ARG A 312 -22.96 -11.02 -20.11
CA ARG A 312 -24.31 -10.45 -20.06
C ARG A 312 -24.96 -10.42 -21.46
N ASN A 313 -24.21 -10.08 -22.49
CA ASN A 313 -24.71 -10.09 -23.86
C ASN A 313 -25.10 -11.52 -24.32
N ILE A 314 -24.28 -12.52 -23.96
CA ILE A 314 -24.61 -13.93 -24.24
C ILE A 314 -25.86 -14.35 -23.46
N LEU A 315 -25.96 -13.96 -22.19
CA LEU A 315 -27.11 -14.28 -21.34
C LEU A 315 -28.41 -13.65 -21.88
N MET A 316 -28.37 -12.44 -22.47
CA MET A 316 -29.53 -11.83 -23.12
C MET A 316 -30.03 -12.64 -24.30
N VAL A 317 -29.16 -13.32 -25.04
CA VAL A 317 -29.53 -14.19 -26.18
C VAL A 317 -30.02 -15.57 -25.71
N THR A 318 -29.36 -16.15 -24.72
CA THR A 318 -29.63 -17.53 -24.28
C THR A 318 -30.71 -17.64 -23.23
N GLY A 319 -30.97 -16.56 -22.48
CA GLY A 319 -31.78 -16.56 -21.26
C GLY A 319 -31.06 -17.24 -20.10
N THR A 320 -31.69 -17.21 -18.92
CA THR A 320 -31.15 -17.81 -17.68
C THR A 320 -31.28 -19.34 -17.62
N SER A 321 -32.21 -19.90 -18.40
CA SER A 321 -32.42 -21.35 -18.53
C SER A 321 -31.99 -21.79 -19.92
N VAL A 322 -30.75 -22.20 -20.01
CA VAL A 322 -30.10 -22.56 -21.28
C VAL A 322 -30.57 -23.94 -21.75
N ASP A 323 -31.10 -24.00 -22.97
CA ASP A 323 -31.30 -25.26 -23.67
C ASP A 323 -30.00 -25.70 -24.36
N THR A 324 -29.36 -26.73 -23.84
CA THR A 324 -28.07 -27.23 -24.32
C THR A 324 -28.12 -27.88 -25.71
N TYR A 325 -29.32 -28.23 -26.20
CA TYR A 325 -29.53 -28.81 -27.51
C TYR A 325 -29.81 -27.78 -28.59
N ARG A 326 -30.14 -26.54 -28.21
CA ARG A 326 -30.45 -25.46 -29.14
C ARG A 326 -29.15 -24.81 -29.63
N ASP A 327 -29.08 -24.60 -30.94
CA ASP A 327 -28.09 -23.69 -31.52
C ASP A 327 -28.60 -22.26 -31.46
N TYR A 328 -27.95 -21.43 -30.64
CA TYR A 328 -28.33 -20.03 -30.46
C TYR A 328 -27.74 -19.10 -31.52
N MET A 329 -26.90 -19.61 -32.42
CA MET A 329 -26.21 -18.86 -33.47
C MET A 329 -25.53 -17.57 -32.91
N LEU A 330 -24.82 -17.69 -31.78
CA LEU A 330 -24.26 -16.57 -31.02
C LEU A 330 -23.37 -15.65 -31.88
N GLU A 331 -22.64 -16.20 -32.85
CA GLU A 331 -21.80 -15.45 -33.78
C GLU A 331 -22.61 -14.50 -34.67
N GLN A 332 -23.87 -14.82 -34.96
CA GLN A 332 -24.79 -13.98 -35.75
C GLN A 332 -25.56 -12.98 -34.85
N GLN A 333 -25.85 -13.37 -33.62
CA GLN A 333 -26.63 -12.57 -32.67
C GLN A 333 -25.78 -11.52 -31.95
N ILE A 334 -24.50 -11.81 -31.72
CA ILE A 334 -23.58 -10.91 -31.03
C ILE A 334 -22.46 -10.57 -32.02
N PRO A 335 -22.51 -9.37 -32.64
CA PRO A 335 -21.45 -8.92 -33.50
C PRO A 335 -20.10 -8.95 -32.77
N GLU A 336 -19.05 -9.34 -33.51
CA GLU A 336 -17.68 -9.37 -32.98
C GLU A 336 -17.41 -10.35 -31.82
N LEU A 337 -18.33 -11.29 -31.52
CA LEU A 337 -18.15 -12.24 -30.42
C LEU A 337 -16.77 -12.91 -30.48
N ILE A 338 -16.39 -13.44 -31.64
CA ILE A 338 -15.12 -14.18 -31.79
C ILE A 338 -13.91 -13.25 -31.67
N SER A 339 -13.97 -12.07 -32.27
CA SER A 339 -12.86 -11.10 -32.16
C SER A 339 -12.68 -10.61 -30.73
N ARG A 340 -13.78 -10.35 -29.99
CA ARG A 340 -13.74 -9.96 -28.59
C ARG A 340 -13.18 -11.06 -27.69
N LEU A 341 -13.58 -12.33 -27.89
CA LEU A 341 -13.00 -13.47 -27.16
C LEU A 341 -11.51 -13.65 -27.48
N THR A 342 -11.11 -13.41 -28.73
CA THR A 342 -9.70 -13.50 -29.16
C THR A 342 -8.88 -12.39 -28.53
N SER A 343 -9.32 -11.13 -28.59
CA SER A 343 -8.66 -10.01 -27.90
C SER A 343 -8.55 -10.24 -26.40
N ALA A 344 -9.61 -10.71 -25.77
CA ALA A 344 -9.60 -11.01 -24.33
C ALA A 344 -8.56 -12.08 -23.97
N ARG A 345 -8.46 -13.13 -24.79
CA ARG A 345 -7.47 -14.20 -24.64
C ARG A 345 -6.05 -13.68 -24.81
N GLU A 346 -5.80 -12.83 -25.81
CA GLU A 346 -4.49 -12.24 -26.08
C GLU A 346 -4.04 -11.31 -24.95
N VAL A 347 -4.93 -10.41 -24.48
CA VAL A 347 -4.67 -9.54 -23.34
C VAL A 347 -4.32 -10.37 -22.10
N LEU A 348 -5.12 -11.39 -21.79
CA LEU A 348 -4.86 -12.23 -20.61
C LEU A 348 -3.50 -12.94 -20.69
N GLN A 349 -3.14 -13.48 -21.86
CA GLN A 349 -1.84 -14.10 -22.07
C GLN A 349 -0.70 -13.11 -21.89
N GLU A 350 -0.83 -11.90 -22.44
CA GLU A 350 0.17 -10.85 -22.31
C GLU A 350 0.40 -10.49 -20.83
N GLN A 351 -0.68 -10.37 -20.02
CA GLN A 351 -0.51 -10.07 -18.60
C GLN A 351 0.15 -11.21 -17.83
N VAL A 352 -0.17 -12.46 -18.15
CA VAL A 352 0.51 -13.64 -17.57
C VAL A 352 2.01 -13.63 -17.91
N ASP A 353 2.36 -13.33 -19.16
CA ASP A 353 3.75 -13.27 -19.60
C ASP A 353 4.51 -12.13 -18.92
N ARG A 354 3.91 -10.94 -18.78
CA ARG A 354 4.47 -9.78 -18.06
C ARG A 354 4.71 -10.12 -16.59
N LEU A 355 3.71 -10.68 -15.89
CA LEU A 355 3.83 -11.06 -14.48
C LEU A 355 4.93 -12.14 -14.29
N THR A 356 5.02 -13.09 -15.22
CA THR A 356 6.07 -14.11 -15.19
C THR A 356 7.47 -13.50 -15.40
N ALA A 357 7.60 -12.52 -16.28
CA ALA A 357 8.86 -11.78 -16.49
C ALA A 357 9.26 -10.98 -15.24
N LEU A 358 8.31 -10.50 -14.45
CA LEU A 358 8.55 -9.85 -13.17
C LEU A 358 8.93 -10.83 -12.05
N GLY A 359 8.93 -12.14 -12.31
CA GLY A 359 9.24 -13.18 -11.32
C GLY A 359 8.02 -13.64 -10.51
N ILE A 360 6.81 -13.20 -10.88
CA ILE A 360 5.56 -13.60 -10.23
C ILE A 360 5.15 -14.96 -10.79
N GLY A 361 5.27 -15.92 -9.97
CA GLY A 361 5.01 -17.34 -9.93
C GLY A 361 4.57 -18.10 -11.17
N LYS A 362 5.40 -19.05 -11.60
CA LYS A 362 4.97 -20.19 -12.42
C LYS A 362 4.20 -21.21 -11.55
N GLY A 363 3.14 -21.79 -12.08
CA GLY A 363 2.38 -22.87 -11.44
C GLY A 363 1.10 -22.41 -10.76
N SER A 364 0.98 -22.50 -9.44
CA SER A 364 -0.26 -22.10 -8.74
C SER A 364 -0.58 -20.62 -8.85
N GLY A 365 0.43 -19.78 -9.15
CA GLY A 365 0.29 -18.32 -9.27
C GLY A 365 -0.48 -17.86 -10.52
N THR A 366 -0.47 -18.62 -11.62
CA THR A 366 -1.17 -18.28 -12.87
C THR A 366 -2.35 -19.19 -13.19
N ALA A 367 -2.63 -20.18 -12.38
CA ALA A 367 -3.61 -21.24 -12.68
C ALA A 367 -5.03 -20.73 -13.01
N ALA A 368 -5.46 -19.62 -12.38
CA ALA A 368 -6.76 -19.00 -12.67
C ALA A 368 -6.80 -18.44 -14.09
N ALA A 369 -5.74 -17.74 -14.49
CA ALA A 369 -5.59 -17.17 -15.82
C ALA A 369 -5.47 -18.29 -16.88
N ASP A 370 -4.62 -19.29 -16.65
CA ASP A 370 -4.42 -20.42 -17.55
C ASP A 370 -5.73 -21.17 -17.84
N LYS A 371 -6.55 -21.36 -16.80
CA LYS A 371 -7.86 -21.98 -16.92
C LYS A 371 -8.82 -21.16 -17.77
N LEU A 372 -8.85 -19.84 -17.61
CA LEU A 372 -9.69 -18.98 -18.42
C LEU A 372 -9.18 -18.91 -19.87
N ILE A 373 -7.87 -18.83 -20.10
CA ILE A 373 -7.26 -18.91 -21.44
C ILE A 373 -7.70 -20.17 -22.15
N TYR A 374 -7.58 -21.32 -21.51
CA TYR A 374 -8.03 -22.61 -22.08
C TYR A 374 -9.53 -22.60 -22.44
N GLN A 375 -10.36 -21.99 -21.58
CA GLN A 375 -11.79 -21.88 -21.86
C GLN A 375 -12.08 -20.94 -23.03
N LEU A 376 -11.40 -19.78 -23.12
CA LEU A 376 -11.53 -18.85 -24.24
C LEU A 376 -11.10 -19.50 -25.56
N ASP A 377 -9.97 -20.21 -25.58
CA ASP A 377 -9.52 -20.98 -26.73
C ASP A 377 -10.55 -22.02 -27.17
N SER A 378 -11.22 -22.67 -26.22
CA SER A 378 -12.31 -23.63 -26.51
C SER A 378 -13.55 -22.94 -27.09
N PHE A 379 -13.90 -21.76 -26.59
CA PHE A 379 -15.04 -20.97 -27.06
C PHE A 379 -14.80 -20.43 -28.48
N ILE A 380 -13.61 -19.93 -28.77
CA ILE A 380 -13.20 -19.45 -30.10
C ILE A 380 -13.29 -20.58 -31.11
N ARG A 381 -12.81 -21.79 -30.76
CA ARG A 381 -12.87 -22.95 -31.67
C ARG A 381 -14.27 -23.52 -31.86
N SER A 382 -15.14 -23.40 -30.87
CA SER A 382 -16.44 -24.03 -30.87
C SER A 382 -17.48 -23.15 -30.14
N PRO A 383 -17.95 -22.04 -30.75
CA PRO A 383 -18.88 -21.09 -30.10
C PRO A 383 -20.21 -21.72 -29.69
N ARG A 384 -20.64 -22.77 -30.36
CA ARG A 384 -21.86 -23.54 -30.04
C ARG A 384 -21.82 -24.14 -28.63
N THR A 385 -20.64 -24.31 -28.02
CA THR A 385 -20.50 -24.88 -26.67
C THR A 385 -20.62 -23.83 -25.57
N ILE A 386 -20.63 -22.55 -25.90
CA ILE A 386 -20.65 -21.44 -24.94
C ILE A 386 -21.91 -21.51 -24.03
N PRO A 387 -23.15 -21.66 -24.59
CA PRO A 387 -24.36 -21.62 -23.76
C PRO A 387 -24.35 -22.67 -22.64
N GLY A 388 -23.90 -23.89 -22.88
CA GLY A 388 -23.85 -24.94 -21.87
C GLY A 388 -22.76 -24.75 -20.81
N ARG A 389 -21.89 -23.76 -20.95
CA ARG A 389 -20.72 -23.52 -20.09
C ARG A 389 -20.67 -22.10 -19.50
N LEU A 390 -21.81 -21.38 -19.51
CA LEU A 390 -21.88 -20.00 -19.01
C LEU A 390 -21.57 -19.86 -17.53
N ASN A 391 -22.00 -20.83 -16.71
CA ASN A 391 -21.71 -20.81 -15.27
C ASN A 391 -20.19 -20.99 -15.01
N ASP A 392 -19.56 -21.87 -15.75
CA ASP A 392 -18.10 -22.06 -15.66
C ASP A 392 -17.35 -20.81 -16.13
N PHE A 393 -17.88 -20.14 -17.17
CA PHE A 393 -17.29 -18.90 -17.69
C PHE A 393 -17.33 -17.79 -16.64
N LEU A 394 -18.51 -17.56 -16.03
CA LEU A 394 -18.64 -16.57 -14.96
C LEU A 394 -17.74 -16.91 -13.77
N SER A 395 -17.66 -18.18 -13.36
CA SER A 395 -16.79 -18.63 -12.27
C SER A 395 -15.31 -18.40 -12.57
N ASN A 396 -14.87 -18.63 -13.81
CA ASN A 396 -13.47 -18.43 -14.20
C ASN A 396 -13.13 -16.94 -14.30
N ILE A 397 -14.05 -16.08 -14.78
CA ILE A 397 -13.90 -14.61 -14.72
C ILE A 397 -13.73 -14.16 -13.26
N GLY A 398 -14.60 -14.63 -12.35
CA GLY A 398 -14.49 -14.33 -10.93
C GLY A 398 -13.17 -14.81 -10.30
N SER A 399 -12.66 -15.96 -10.74
CA SER A 399 -11.37 -16.50 -10.27
C SER A 399 -10.20 -15.61 -10.73
N VAL A 400 -10.22 -15.11 -11.96
CA VAL A 400 -9.20 -14.17 -12.48
C VAL A 400 -9.30 -12.82 -11.76
N SER A 401 -10.51 -12.33 -11.52
CA SER A 401 -10.70 -11.10 -10.74
C SER A 401 -10.13 -11.23 -9.31
N SER A 402 -10.42 -12.33 -8.61
CA SER A 402 -9.89 -12.60 -7.27
C SER A 402 -8.37 -12.76 -7.28
N TRP A 403 -7.83 -13.39 -8.32
CA TRP A 403 -6.41 -13.52 -8.52
C TRP A 403 -5.73 -12.14 -8.73
N ALA A 404 -6.28 -11.30 -9.59
CA ALA A 404 -5.80 -9.92 -9.78
C ALA A 404 -5.84 -9.13 -8.47
N MET A 405 -6.95 -9.20 -7.72
CA MET A 405 -7.07 -8.54 -6.41
C MET A 405 -6.01 -9.00 -5.40
N SER A 406 -5.56 -10.26 -5.47
CA SER A 406 -4.50 -10.74 -4.56
C SER A 406 -3.15 -10.04 -4.74
N PHE A 407 -2.89 -9.41 -5.88
CA PHE A 407 -1.68 -8.62 -6.14
C PHE A 407 -1.87 -7.12 -5.85
N SER A 408 -3.11 -6.67 -5.63
CA SER A 408 -3.37 -5.29 -5.23
C SER A 408 -2.91 -5.01 -3.80
N ASP A 409 -2.92 -6.03 -2.95
CA ASP A 409 -2.41 -5.94 -1.60
C ASP A 409 -0.87 -6.04 -1.61
N GLN A 410 -0.23 -5.18 -0.81
CA GLN A 410 1.22 -5.02 -0.74
C GLN A 410 1.71 -5.21 0.70
N PRO A 411 1.50 -6.39 1.32
CA PRO A 411 1.85 -6.61 2.72
C PRO A 411 3.37 -6.57 2.91
N LEU A 412 3.82 -5.89 3.94
CA LEU A 412 5.20 -5.89 4.41
C LEU A 412 5.20 -5.64 5.90
N GLU A 413 5.93 -6.44 6.64
CA GLU A 413 6.16 -6.26 8.07
C GLU A 413 7.59 -5.82 8.30
N VAL A 414 7.79 -4.78 9.11
CA VAL A 414 9.08 -4.16 9.37
C VAL A 414 9.35 -4.18 10.88
N ASP A 415 10.53 -4.65 11.26
CA ASP A 415 11.07 -4.64 12.62
C ASP A 415 11.85 -3.34 12.86
N TYR A 416 12.81 -3.04 11.98
CA TYR A 416 13.58 -1.80 12.03
C TYR A 416 14.06 -1.33 10.65
N LEU A 417 14.38 -0.03 10.60
CA LEU A 417 15.18 0.56 9.52
C LEU A 417 16.60 0.74 10.01
N TYR A 418 17.54 0.70 9.09
CA TYR A 418 18.92 1.08 9.41
C TYR A 418 19.53 1.99 8.36
N ILE A 419 20.44 2.82 8.81
CA ILE A 419 21.22 3.76 7.99
C ILE A 419 22.68 3.50 8.31
N LYS A 420 23.47 3.17 7.29
CA LYS A 420 24.87 2.82 7.48
C LYS A 420 25.79 3.48 6.47
N ALA A 421 27.08 3.53 6.80
CA ALA A 421 28.09 3.90 5.84
C ALA A 421 28.16 2.88 4.70
N PRO A 422 28.45 3.30 3.46
CA PRO A 422 28.66 2.37 2.35
C PRO A 422 29.77 1.37 2.67
N GLY A 423 29.45 0.08 2.53
CA GLY A 423 30.37 -1.01 2.84
C GLY A 423 30.50 -1.39 4.32
N ALA A 424 29.84 -0.70 5.25
CA ALA A 424 29.73 -1.16 6.63
C ALA A 424 28.89 -2.44 6.69
N ALA A 425 29.11 -3.26 7.72
CA ALA A 425 28.33 -4.48 7.91
C ALA A 425 26.84 -4.17 8.18
N ASP A 426 25.96 -5.00 7.63
CA ASP A 426 24.53 -4.94 7.98
C ASP A 426 24.32 -5.35 9.44
N PRO A 427 23.29 -4.82 10.13
CA PRO A 427 22.89 -5.32 11.43
C PRO A 427 22.59 -6.82 11.37
N ALA A 428 22.84 -7.53 12.48
CA ALA A 428 22.65 -8.97 12.53
C ALA A 428 21.16 -9.34 12.29
N ALA A 429 20.91 -10.18 11.29
CA ALA A 429 19.55 -10.62 10.95
C ALA A 429 18.95 -11.57 11.99
N ASP A 430 19.77 -12.42 12.62
CA ASP A 430 19.36 -13.55 13.46
C ASP A 430 20.01 -13.52 14.85
N SER A 431 19.25 -13.98 15.84
CA SER A 431 19.71 -14.09 17.23
C SER A 431 20.60 -15.32 17.54
N GLY A 432 20.79 -16.20 16.55
CA GLY A 432 21.47 -17.48 16.73
C GLY A 432 20.59 -18.57 17.38
N PHE A 433 20.93 -19.83 17.08
CA PHE A 433 20.10 -21.00 17.43
C PHE A 433 19.79 -21.12 18.94
N PHE A 434 20.79 -20.93 19.81
CA PHE A 434 20.58 -21.10 21.27
C PHE A 434 19.73 -19.96 21.87
N ALA A 435 19.89 -18.75 21.39
CA ALA A 435 19.07 -17.61 21.82
C ALA A 435 17.60 -17.82 21.40
N GLN A 436 17.37 -18.26 20.17
CA GLN A 436 16.05 -18.61 19.64
C GLN A 436 15.41 -19.77 20.41
N LEU A 437 16.15 -20.83 20.71
CA LEU A 437 15.66 -21.96 21.50
C LEU A 437 15.26 -21.54 22.92
N ARG A 438 16.13 -20.76 23.59
CA ARG A 438 15.85 -20.20 24.91
C ARG A 438 14.62 -19.31 24.90
N PHE A 439 14.52 -18.43 23.92
CA PHE A 439 13.36 -17.53 23.77
C PHE A 439 12.05 -18.31 23.64
N ARG A 440 12.00 -19.29 22.72
CA ARG A 440 10.80 -20.15 22.50
C ARG A 440 10.44 -20.95 23.73
N PHE A 441 11.43 -21.49 24.45
CA PHE A 441 11.18 -22.23 25.70
C PHE A 441 10.58 -21.32 26.78
N LEU A 442 11.12 -20.13 26.97
CA LEU A 442 10.59 -19.18 27.97
C LEU A 442 9.20 -18.65 27.54
N ALA A 443 8.97 -18.40 26.26
CA ALA A 443 7.66 -18.03 25.74
C ALA A 443 6.62 -19.13 25.91
N LEU A 444 7.01 -20.41 25.75
CA LEU A 444 6.15 -21.56 26.04
C LEU A 444 5.79 -21.61 27.53
N LEU A 445 6.75 -21.46 28.44
CA LEU A 445 6.46 -21.43 29.87
C LEU A 445 5.54 -20.25 30.23
N ALA A 446 5.79 -19.09 29.67
CA ALA A 446 4.98 -17.90 29.87
C ALA A 446 3.52 -18.09 29.38
N SER A 447 3.29 -18.86 28.34
CA SER A 447 1.94 -19.14 27.84
C SER A 447 1.05 -19.88 28.87
N TYR A 448 1.64 -20.53 29.86
CA TYR A 448 0.92 -21.17 30.97
C TYR A 448 0.82 -20.31 32.23
N THR A 449 1.66 -19.33 32.39
CA THR A 449 1.77 -18.55 33.64
C THR A 449 1.31 -17.11 33.52
N GLU A 450 1.35 -16.54 32.32
CA GLU A 450 0.98 -15.15 32.07
C GLU A 450 -0.43 -15.05 31.47
N ASP A 451 -1.14 -14.02 31.89
CA ASP A 451 -2.46 -13.71 31.32
C ASP A 451 -2.32 -12.65 30.21
N TYR A 452 -2.41 -13.08 28.97
CA TYR A 452 -2.38 -12.22 27.78
C TYR A 452 -3.77 -11.76 27.34
N THR A 453 -4.84 -12.22 28.03
CA THR A 453 -6.22 -11.99 27.60
C THR A 453 -6.95 -10.96 28.47
N SER A 454 -6.37 -10.55 29.60
CA SER A 454 -7.03 -9.62 30.49
C SER A 454 -7.01 -8.19 29.92
N LEU A 455 -8.16 -7.72 29.49
CA LEU A 455 -8.43 -6.33 29.09
C LEU A 455 -8.49 -5.38 30.31
N ALA A 456 -8.31 -5.89 31.53
CA ALA A 456 -8.53 -5.13 32.75
C ALA A 456 -7.40 -4.13 33.04
N GLY A 457 -7.72 -2.85 32.92
CA GLY A 457 -7.04 -1.76 33.60
C GLY A 457 -6.10 -0.91 32.78
N SER A 458 -6.62 0.15 32.20
CA SER A 458 -5.89 1.38 31.95
C SER A 458 -5.35 1.93 33.26
N GLY A 459 -4.04 2.22 33.27
CA GLY A 459 -3.29 3.01 34.21
C GLY A 459 -3.84 3.25 35.62
N GLY A 460 -3.25 2.61 36.62
CA GLY A 460 -3.16 3.08 37.99
C GLY A 460 -4.44 3.26 38.80
N GLU A 461 -5.61 3.27 38.21
CA GLU A 461 -6.88 3.35 38.90
C GLU A 461 -7.53 1.96 39.00
N THR A 462 -7.85 1.53 40.19
CA THR A 462 -8.66 0.34 40.43
C THR A 462 -10.03 0.58 39.81
N ALA A 463 -10.32 -0.10 38.72
CA ALA A 463 -11.64 -0.03 38.09
C ALA A 463 -12.69 -0.45 39.14
N ASP A 464 -13.62 0.42 39.46
CA ASP A 464 -14.71 0.15 40.40
C ASP A 464 -15.62 -0.97 39.92
N ARG A 465 -15.65 -1.24 38.63
CA ARG A 465 -16.46 -2.30 37.99
C ARG A 465 -15.75 -2.89 36.81
N THR A 466 -15.82 -4.21 36.64
CA THR A 466 -15.30 -4.93 35.46
C THR A 466 -16.48 -5.52 34.68
N ILE A 467 -16.56 -5.21 33.39
CA ILE A 467 -17.49 -5.84 32.46
C ILE A 467 -16.75 -6.94 31.72
N ARG A 468 -17.28 -8.16 31.75
CA ARG A 468 -16.74 -9.28 30.95
C ARG A 468 -17.55 -9.43 29.68
N VAL A 469 -16.90 -9.21 28.52
CA VAL A 469 -17.52 -9.39 27.21
C VAL A 469 -17.08 -10.73 26.62
N TRP A 470 -18.04 -11.54 26.20
CA TRP A 470 -17.80 -12.77 25.47
C TRP A 470 -18.01 -12.53 23.99
N VAL A 471 -16.99 -12.77 23.20
CA VAL A 471 -17.03 -12.59 21.75
C VAL A 471 -16.96 -13.96 21.09
N ALA A 472 -17.98 -14.28 20.26
CA ALA A 472 -18.03 -15.54 19.50
C ALA A 472 -17.26 -15.42 18.17
N SER A 473 -16.05 -14.85 18.22
CA SER A 473 -15.20 -14.61 17.06
C SER A 473 -13.82 -15.24 17.26
N GLY A 474 -13.08 -15.41 16.18
CA GLY A 474 -11.72 -15.90 16.21
C GLY A 474 -10.78 -14.99 17.01
N ARG A 475 -9.60 -15.51 17.35
CA ARG A 475 -8.58 -14.80 18.16
C ARG A 475 -8.21 -13.43 17.56
N ASP A 476 -8.12 -13.35 16.24
CA ASP A 476 -7.74 -12.12 15.53
C ASP A 476 -8.80 -11.02 15.68
N GLN A 477 -10.08 -11.38 15.59
CA GLN A 477 -11.18 -10.44 15.83
C GLN A 477 -11.26 -10.01 17.29
N GLY A 478 -10.97 -10.91 18.23
CA GLY A 478 -10.85 -10.57 19.63
C GLY A 478 -9.73 -9.56 19.90
N GLN A 479 -8.62 -9.68 19.19
CA GLN A 479 -7.51 -8.71 19.26
C GLN A 479 -7.91 -7.35 18.72
N ILE A 480 -8.57 -7.28 17.56
CA ILE A 480 -9.08 -6.01 16.99
C ILE A 480 -10.04 -5.31 17.94
N ILE A 481 -10.96 -6.06 18.58
CA ILE A 481 -11.89 -5.49 19.58
C ILE A 481 -11.11 -4.96 20.78
N LYS A 482 -10.07 -5.67 21.23
CA LYS A 482 -9.19 -5.23 22.31
C LYS A 482 -8.49 -3.92 21.94
N ASP A 483 -7.86 -3.86 20.78
CA ASP A 483 -7.12 -2.70 20.30
C ASP A 483 -8.06 -1.47 20.13
N LEU A 484 -9.26 -1.67 19.60
CA LEU A 484 -10.28 -0.63 19.52
C LEU A 484 -10.76 -0.16 20.91
N THR A 485 -10.89 -1.09 21.86
CA THR A 485 -11.28 -0.74 23.23
C THR A 485 -10.18 0.08 23.91
N GLU A 486 -8.92 -0.31 23.74
CA GLU A 486 -7.78 0.39 24.33
C GLU A 486 -7.54 1.75 23.70
N SER A 487 -7.71 1.87 22.36
CA SER A 487 -7.42 3.10 21.62
C SER A 487 -8.58 4.11 21.58
N ARG A 488 -9.83 3.65 21.68
CA ARG A 488 -11.00 4.51 21.48
C ARG A 488 -11.91 4.63 22.72
N PHE A 489 -12.08 3.54 23.48
CA PHE A 489 -13.03 3.52 24.59
C PHE A 489 -12.38 3.79 25.96
N THR A 490 -11.17 3.29 26.20
CA THR A 490 -10.49 3.45 27.50
C THR A 490 -10.02 4.88 27.81
N PRO A 491 -9.66 5.72 26.81
CA PRO A 491 -9.31 7.11 27.05
C PRO A 491 -10.47 8.01 27.47
N GLU A 492 -11.72 7.64 27.18
CA GLU A 492 -12.94 8.35 27.57
C GLU A 492 -13.48 7.86 28.94
#